data_9d8b17b28593497615982b861a4d0f6b
#
_entry.id   9d8b17b28593497615982b861a4d0f6b
#
_cell.length_a   1.000
_cell.length_b   1.000
_cell.length_c   1.000
_cell.angle_alpha   90.00
_cell.angle_beta   90.00
_cell.angle_gamma   90.00
#
_symmetry.space_group_name_H-M   'P 1'
#
loop_
_entity.id
_entity.type
_entity.pdbx_description
1 polymer ?
#
loop_
_entity_poly.entity_id
_entity_poly.type
_entity_poly.pdbx_seq_one_letter_code
_entity_poly.pdbx_strand_id
1 'polypeptide(L)'
;MKQRIIDEIMQQMLSYLDNAQLQKLQEVMNHTLYSYDITKKVETREDDSQKLIYSFVAAKRIEGCSEKTIKYYLTTIENMINTISKEVRHIQTDDLRNYLTDYQEKNGSSKITIDNIRRILSSFFSWLEDEDYIVKSPVRRIHKVKTGTNIKETYTDEELEIMRDGCPELRDLAMIDMLASTGMRIGEMVLLNIADINFTERECVVFGKGDKERVVYFDARTKIHLKNYIDSRIDDNPALFVTLKAPFERIKIGGIESRLRSIGKILGIEKVHPHKFRRTLAT
;
A
#
# COMPACT_ATOMS: atom_id res chain seq x y z
N MET A 1 5.73 47.43 -7.69
CA MET A 1 5.29 46.40 -6.71
C MET A 1 4.28 46.97 -5.71
N LYS A 2 4.52 48.12 -5.07
CA LYS A 2 3.57 48.75 -4.14
C LYS A 2 2.14 48.86 -4.71
N GLN A 3 2.01 49.43 -5.89
CA GLN A 3 0.68 49.59 -6.52
C GLN A 3 -0.06 48.25 -6.71
N ARG A 4 0.64 47.22 -7.12
CA ARG A 4 0.05 45.88 -7.29
C ARG A 4 -0.49 45.31 -6.00
N ILE A 5 0.21 45.50 -4.86
CA ILE A 5 -0.23 45.05 -3.54
C ILE A 5 -1.49 45.84 -3.12
N ILE A 6 -1.51 47.14 -3.32
CA ILE A 6 -2.67 48.00 -3.06
C ILE A 6 -3.86 47.52 -3.87
N ASP A 7 -3.68 47.27 -5.17
CA ASP A 7 -4.75 46.84 -6.08
C ASP A 7 -5.28 45.44 -5.67
N GLU A 8 -4.42 44.51 -5.30
CA GLU A 8 -4.81 43.16 -4.80
C GLU A 8 -5.62 43.27 -3.49
N ILE A 9 -5.21 44.11 -2.54
CA ILE A 9 -5.95 44.30 -1.28
C ILE A 9 -7.30 45.00 -1.56
N MET A 10 -7.31 46.03 -2.39
CA MET A 10 -8.53 46.72 -2.78
C MET A 10 -9.54 45.76 -3.41
N GLN A 11 -9.08 44.89 -4.30
CA GLN A 11 -9.92 43.90 -4.96
C GLN A 11 -10.50 42.85 -3.97
N GLN A 12 -9.75 42.45 -2.98
CA GLN A 12 -10.23 41.52 -1.96
C GLN A 12 -11.23 42.17 -1.00
N MET A 13 -11.14 43.49 -0.79
CA MET A 13 -12.01 44.25 0.11
C MET A 13 -13.31 44.76 -0.54
N LEU A 14 -13.45 44.67 -1.86
CA LEU A 14 -14.63 45.11 -2.60
C LEU A 14 -15.96 44.56 -2.10
N SER A 15 -15.98 43.32 -1.58
CA SER A 15 -17.19 42.68 -1.05
C SER A 15 -17.53 43.03 0.40
N TYR A 16 -16.62 43.74 1.08
CA TYR A 16 -16.73 44.00 2.52
C TYR A 16 -16.86 45.49 2.86
N LEU A 17 -16.43 46.38 1.96
CA LEU A 17 -16.39 47.84 2.20
C LEU A 17 -17.21 48.58 1.16
N ASP A 18 -17.82 49.68 1.57
CA ASP A 18 -18.45 50.63 0.64
C ASP A 18 -17.42 51.50 -0.10
N ASN A 19 -17.87 52.23 -1.10
CA ASN A 19 -16.98 53.04 -1.97
C ASN A 19 -16.21 54.12 -1.18
N ALA A 20 -16.82 54.75 -0.15
CA ALA A 20 -16.14 55.77 0.64
C ALA A 20 -15.06 55.13 1.55
N GLN A 21 -15.35 53.97 2.13
CA GLN A 21 -14.40 53.19 2.93
C GLN A 21 -13.22 52.66 2.07
N LEU A 22 -13.51 52.20 0.86
CA LEU A 22 -12.49 51.77 -0.10
C LEU A 22 -11.57 52.92 -0.51
N GLN A 23 -12.13 54.06 -0.80
CA GLN A 23 -11.34 55.27 -1.12
C GLN A 23 -10.43 55.66 0.05
N LYS A 24 -10.96 55.67 1.26
CA LYS A 24 -10.20 55.95 2.49
C LYS A 24 -9.09 54.93 2.73
N LEU A 25 -9.38 53.66 2.54
CA LEU A 25 -8.38 52.58 2.64
C LEU A 25 -7.24 52.78 1.64
N GLN A 26 -7.56 53.11 0.38
CA GLN A 26 -6.57 53.36 -0.65
C GLN A 26 -5.67 54.58 -0.34
N GLU A 27 -6.25 55.66 0.17
CA GLU A 27 -5.50 56.83 0.63
C GLU A 27 -4.53 56.49 1.76
N VAL A 28 -5.01 55.79 2.78
CA VAL A 28 -4.21 55.38 3.93
C VAL A 28 -3.06 54.47 3.48
N MET A 29 -3.34 53.47 2.64
CA MET A 29 -2.32 52.58 2.13
C MET A 29 -1.27 53.28 1.30
N ASN A 30 -1.67 54.19 0.39
CA ASN A 30 -0.75 54.97 -0.38
C ASN A 30 0.16 55.85 0.51
N HIS A 31 -0.41 56.53 1.50
CA HIS A 31 0.33 57.34 2.44
C HIS A 31 1.31 56.50 3.31
N THR A 32 0.80 55.39 3.89
CA THR A 32 1.60 54.53 4.79
C THR A 32 2.76 53.85 4.05
N LEU A 33 2.50 53.35 2.82
CA LEU A 33 3.51 52.63 2.05
C LEU A 33 4.44 53.55 1.26
N TYR A 34 4.24 54.88 1.31
CA TYR A 34 5.04 55.83 0.56
C TYR A 34 6.53 55.76 0.93
N SER A 35 6.84 55.70 2.20
CA SER A 35 8.20 55.72 2.74
C SER A 35 8.88 54.32 2.81
N TYR A 36 8.18 53.25 2.41
CA TYR A 36 8.73 51.89 2.46
C TYR A 36 9.15 51.39 1.08
N ASP A 37 10.34 50.83 0.96
CA ASP A 37 10.73 50.09 -0.22
C ASP A 37 10.27 48.65 -0.07
N ILE A 38 9.21 48.27 -0.82
CA ILE A 38 8.64 46.93 -0.79
C ILE A 38 9.32 46.11 -1.88
N THR A 39 10.16 45.20 -1.48
CA THR A 39 10.72 44.14 -2.31
C THR A 39 10.02 42.83 -2.03
N LYS A 40 9.79 42.03 -3.08
CA LYS A 40 9.31 40.66 -2.87
C LYS A 40 10.36 39.91 -2.03
N LYS A 41 10.00 39.50 -0.82
CA LYS A 41 10.90 38.65 -0.04
C LYS A 41 11.13 37.39 -0.88
N VAL A 42 12.31 37.25 -1.43
CA VAL A 42 12.78 35.98 -1.93
C VAL A 42 13.06 35.18 -0.68
N GLU A 43 12.09 34.44 -0.20
CA GLU A 43 12.34 33.43 0.79
C GLU A 43 13.22 32.39 0.09
N THR A 44 14.52 32.47 0.29
CA THR A 44 15.40 31.32 0.14
C THR A 44 15.08 30.37 1.29
N ARG A 45 13.88 29.76 1.26
CA ARG A 45 13.63 28.60 2.11
C ARG A 45 14.51 27.51 1.53
N GLU A 46 15.39 26.97 2.35
CA GLU A 46 16.00 25.69 2.03
C GLU A 46 14.88 24.72 1.70
N ASP A 47 15.06 23.92 0.66
CA ASP A 47 14.08 22.89 0.28
C ASP A 47 13.85 21.96 1.47
N ASP A 48 12.70 22.10 2.12
CA ASP A 48 12.33 21.31 3.28
C ASP A 48 11.57 20.01 2.91
N SER A 49 11.50 19.69 1.62
CA SER A 49 10.78 18.52 1.12
C SER A 49 11.13 17.23 1.86
N GLN A 50 12.41 17.01 2.12
CA GLN A 50 12.87 15.82 2.85
C GLN A 50 12.39 15.81 4.30
N LYS A 51 12.40 16.96 4.97
CA LYS A 51 11.88 17.11 6.33
C LYS A 51 10.39 16.81 6.38
N LEU A 52 9.62 17.31 5.41
CA LEU A 52 8.18 17.06 5.31
C LEU A 52 7.87 15.56 5.11
N ILE A 53 8.67 14.86 4.29
CA ILE A 53 8.54 13.41 4.11
C ILE A 53 8.76 12.67 5.45
N TYR A 54 9.81 13.01 6.20
CA TYR A 54 10.08 12.38 7.49
C TYR A 54 8.97 12.65 8.51
N SER A 55 8.44 13.87 8.55
CA SER A 55 7.31 14.23 9.41
C SER A 55 6.05 13.43 9.06
N PHE A 56 5.74 13.29 7.77
CA PHE A 56 4.64 12.43 7.29
C PHE A 56 4.83 10.97 7.70
N VAL A 57 6.04 10.43 7.53
CA VAL A 57 6.36 9.05 7.95
C VAL A 57 6.17 8.86 9.45
N ALA A 58 6.61 9.84 10.26
CA ALA A 58 6.40 9.80 11.72
C ALA A 58 4.90 9.80 12.07
N ALA A 59 4.09 10.66 11.42
CA ALA A 59 2.65 10.68 11.61
C ALA A 59 2.01 9.33 11.25
N LYS A 60 2.40 8.71 10.11
CA LYS A 60 1.87 7.40 9.70
C LYS A 60 2.27 6.26 10.63
N ARG A 61 3.42 6.33 11.30
CA ARG A 61 3.79 5.38 12.36
C ARG A 61 2.88 5.49 13.57
N ILE A 62 2.60 6.72 14.03
CA ILE A 62 1.68 6.98 15.15
C ILE A 62 0.27 6.49 14.82
N GLU A 63 -0.17 6.63 13.54
CA GLU A 63 -1.44 6.10 13.05
C GLU A 63 -1.48 4.55 12.98
N GLY A 64 -0.39 3.85 13.32
CA GLY A 64 -0.33 2.38 13.31
C GLY A 64 -0.08 1.75 11.94
N CYS A 65 0.44 2.48 10.97
CA CYS A 65 0.82 1.92 9.69
C CYS A 65 2.00 0.95 9.83
N SER A 66 1.92 -0.22 9.17
CA SER A 66 3.03 -1.18 9.17
C SER A 66 4.27 -0.62 8.45
N GLU A 67 5.47 -1.02 8.88
CA GLU A 67 6.74 -0.60 8.24
C GLU A 67 6.78 -0.93 6.73
N LYS A 68 6.14 -2.02 6.31
CA LYS A 68 5.99 -2.35 4.89
C LYS A 68 5.16 -1.30 4.13
N THR A 69 4.09 -0.82 4.73
CA THR A 69 3.23 0.25 4.17
C THR A 69 4.00 1.57 4.12
N ILE A 70 4.70 1.90 5.20
CA ILE A 70 5.53 3.12 5.30
C ILE A 70 6.62 3.12 4.23
N LYS A 71 7.34 2.02 4.07
CA LYS A 71 8.37 1.88 3.03
C LYS A 71 7.78 2.09 1.62
N TYR A 72 6.59 1.55 1.37
CA TYR A 72 5.91 1.74 0.08
C TYR A 72 5.49 3.20 -0.15
N TYR A 73 5.00 3.88 0.88
CA TYR A 73 4.69 5.30 0.83
C TYR A 73 5.94 6.13 0.54
N LEU A 74 7.00 5.91 1.32
CA LEU A 74 8.27 6.61 1.21
C LEU A 74 8.83 6.49 -0.22
N THR A 75 9.02 5.27 -0.70
CA THR A 75 9.54 5.02 -2.05
C THR A 75 8.70 5.69 -3.15
N THR A 76 7.36 5.68 -3.01
CA THR A 76 6.47 6.29 -4.00
C THR A 76 6.59 7.81 -4.00
N ILE A 77 6.67 8.43 -2.81
CA ILE A 77 6.79 9.89 -2.66
C ILE A 77 8.16 10.36 -3.15
N GLU A 78 9.24 9.68 -2.77
CA GLU A 78 10.61 9.99 -3.21
C GLU A 78 10.74 9.89 -4.73
N ASN A 79 10.20 8.84 -5.34
CA ASN A 79 10.20 8.71 -6.81
C ASN A 79 9.47 9.86 -7.49
N MET A 80 8.35 10.31 -6.94
CA MET A 80 7.60 11.45 -7.47
C MET A 80 8.42 12.74 -7.37
N ILE A 81 9.00 13.04 -6.21
CA ILE A 81 9.80 14.25 -6.00
C ILE A 81 11.02 14.27 -6.91
N ASN A 82 11.77 13.16 -6.98
CA ASN A 82 12.96 13.05 -7.82
C ASN A 82 12.63 13.20 -9.32
N THR A 83 11.44 12.75 -9.74
CA THR A 83 11.02 12.88 -11.14
C THR A 83 10.55 14.28 -11.47
N ILE A 84 9.76 14.91 -10.61
CA ILE A 84 9.22 16.26 -10.83
C ILE A 84 10.31 17.32 -10.61
N SER A 85 11.28 17.06 -9.73
CA SER A 85 12.40 17.96 -9.41
C SER A 85 11.94 19.37 -9.00
N LYS A 86 10.86 19.45 -8.20
CA LYS A 86 10.33 20.66 -7.60
C LYS A 86 10.18 20.47 -6.11
N GLU A 87 10.32 21.56 -5.35
CA GLU A 87 9.92 21.59 -3.94
C GLU A 87 8.48 21.10 -3.76
N VAL A 88 8.24 20.26 -2.75
CA VAL A 88 6.93 19.66 -2.48
C VAL A 88 5.81 20.70 -2.40
N ARG A 89 6.08 21.86 -1.79
CA ARG A 89 5.11 22.95 -1.63
C ARG A 89 4.71 23.61 -2.94
N HIS A 90 5.54 23.50 -3.98
CA HIS A 90 5.33 24.13 -5.29
C HIS A 90 4.79 23.16 -6.35
N ILE A 91 4.57 21.90 -5.99
CA ILE A 91 4.00 20.90 -6.91
C ILE A 91 2.53 21.23 -7.18
N GLN A 92 2.19 21.32 -8.46
CA GLN A 92 0.85 21.63 -8.94
C GLN A 92 0.15 20.38 -9.47
N THR A 93 -1.17 20.47 -9.65
CA THR A 93 -1.99 19.37 -10.19
C THR A 93 -1.48 18.83 -11.53
N ASP A 94 -1.01 19.72 -12.41
CA ASP A 94 -0.54 19.31 -13.74
C ASP A 94 0.82 18.61 -13.67
N ASP A 95 1.70 18.99 -12.73
CA ASP A 95 2.94 18.25 -12.49
C ASP A 95 2.65 16.79 -12.12
N LEU A 96 1.65 16.56 -11.26
CA LEU A 96 1.25 15.23 -10.85
C LEU A 96 0.55 14.44 -11.95
N ARG A 97 -0.25 15.10 -12.81
CA ARG A 97 -0.86 14.45 -13.97
C ARG A 97 0.21 13.98 -14.95
N ASN A 98 1.16 14.83 -15.26
CA ASN A 98 2.28 14.49 -16.15
C ASN A 98 3.09 13.34 -15.56
N TYR A 99 3.45 13.42 -14.26
CA TYR A 99 4.17 12.35 -13.57
C TYR A 99 3.45 11.00 -13.67
N LEU A 100 2.13 10.94 -13.43
CA LEU A 100 1.36 9.70 -13.47
C LEU A 100 1.27 9.14 -14.90
N THR A 101 1.14 10.02 -15.90
CA THR A 101 1.12 9.64 -17.33
C THR A 101 2.48 9.07 -17.76
N ASP A 102 3.55 9.80 -17.49
CA ASP A 102 4.92 9.38 -17.81
C ASP A 102 5.30 8.09 -17.10
N TYR A 103 4.90 7.95 -15.83
CA TYR A 103 5.14 6.72 -15.06
C TYR A 103 4.43 5.52 -15.70
N GLN A 104 3.19 5.71 -16.15
CA GLN A 104 2.42 4.67 -16.82
C GLN A 104 3.08 4.24 -18.13
N GLU A 105 3.47 5.19 -18.96
CA GLU A 105 4.09 4.94 -20.27
C GLU A 105 5.46 4.29 -20.15
N LYS A 106 6.34 4.86 -19.32
CA LYS A 106 7.72 4.35 -19.15
C LYS A 106 7.78 2.94 -18.57
N ASN A 107 6.86 2.60 -17.64
CA ASN A 107 6.90 1.32 -16.93
C ASN A 107 5.87 0.31 -17.46
N GLY A 108 5.04 0.65 -18.43
CA GLY A 108 3.92 -0.19 -18.88
C GLY A 108 2.95 -0.53 -17.74
N SER A 109 2.79 0.39 -16.77
CA SER A 109 2.09 0.10 -15.52
C SER A 109 0.58 -0.01 -15.71
N SER A 110 -0.04 -0.94 -14.97
CA SER A 110 -1.48 -1.10 -15.01
C SER A 110 -2.21 0.13 -14.42
N LYS A 111 -3.45 0.36 -14.86
CA LYS A 111 -4.33 1.40 -14.29
C LYS A 111 -4.51 1.25 -12.77
N ILE A 112 -4.48 0.01 -12.25
CA ILE A 112 -4.55 -0.27 -10.81
C ILE A 112 -3.30 0.25 -10.10
N THR A 113 -2.13 0.07 -10.69
CA THR A 113 -0.86 0.58 -10.15
C THR A 113 -0.88 2.10 -10.08
N ILE A 114 -1.34 2.77 -11.15
CA ILE A 114 -1.46 4.23 -11.20
C ILE A 114 -2.44 4.75 -10.15
N ASP A 115 -3.60 4.10 -9.97
CA ASP A 115 -4.53 4.50 -8.90
C ASP A 115 -3.94 4.29 -7.49
N ASN A 116 -3.14 3.25 -7.28
CA ASN A 116 -2.43 3.06 -6.01
C ASN A 116 -1.41 4.18 -5.74
N ILE A 117 -0.61 4.57 -6.75
CA ILE A 117 0.31 5.70 -6.65
C ILE A 117 -0.48 6.98 -6.33
N ARG A 118 -1.54 7.28 -7.09
CA ARG A 118 -2.41 8.42 -6.85
C ARG A 118 -2.94 8.45 -5.41
N ARG A 119 -3.36 7.31 -4.86
CA ARG A 119 -3.87 7.21 -3.47
C ARG A 119 -2.79 7.52 -2.44
N ILE A 120 -1.57 7.08 -2.66
CA ILE A 120 -0.43 7.39 -1.78
C ILE A 120 -0.14 8.89 -1.82
N LEU A 121 -0.05 9.47 -3.03
CA LEU A 121 0.16 10.91 -3.20
C LEU A 121 -1.00 11.70 -2.59
N SER A 122 -2.24 11.23 -2.72
CA SER A 122 -3.40 11.85 -2.07
C SER A 122 -3.26 11.85 -0.54
N SER A 123 -2.80 10.74 0.05
CA SER A 123 -2.57 10.66 1.50
C SER A 123 -1.49 11.65 1.96
N PHE A 124 -0.40 11.77 1.19
CA PHE A 124 0.69 12.68 1.52
C PHE A 124 0.28 14.16 1.39
N PHE A 125 -0.29 14.55 0.26
CA PHE A 125 -0.68 15.94 0.04
C PHE A 125 -1.90 16.38 0.87
N SER A 126 -2.80 15.45 1.25
CA SER A 126 -3.87 15.77 2.20
C SER A 126 -3.31 16.00 3.60
N TRP A 127 -2.33 15.19 4.03
CA TRP A 127 -1.65 15.44 5.29
C TRP A 127 -0.91 16.79 5.29
N LEU A 128 -0.25 17.19 4.19
CA LEU A 128 0.37 18.51 4.07
C LEU A 128 -0.65 19.66 4.14
N GLU A 129 -1.85 19.47 3.59
CA GLU A 129 -2.97 20.41 3.69
C GLU A 129 -3.50 20.49 5.12
N ASP A 130 -3.70 19.35 5.79
CA ASP A 130 -4.19 19.24 7.18
C ASP A 130 -3.22 19.86 8.21
N GLU A 131 -1.90 19.82 7.93
CA GLU A 131 -0.85 20.41 8.76
C GLU A 131 -0.48 21.86 8.32
N ASP A 132 -1.28 22.49 7.48
CA ASP A 132 -1.08 23.86 6.98
C ASP A 132 0.26 24.10 6.25
N TYR A 133 0.94 23.04 5.78
CA TYR A 133 2.14 23.18 4.97
C TYR A 133 1.84 23.67 3.55
N ILE A 134 0.67 23.35 3.03
CA ILE A 134 0.13 23.83 1.75
C ILE A 134 -1.32 24.26 1.91
N VAL A 135 -1.75 25.22 1.12
CA VAL A 135 -3.12 25.77 1.18
C VAL A 135 -4.15 24.75 0.66
N LYS A 136 -3.77 23.96 -0.34
CA LYS A 136 -4.67 22.99 -0.98
C LYS A 136 -3.92 21.87 -1.67
N SER A 137 -4.36 20.64 -1.43
CA SER A 137 -3.78 19.44 -2.03
C SER A 137 -3.91 19.45 -3.56
N PRO A 138 -2.79 19.35 -4.31
CA PRO A 138 -2.80 19.31 -5.77
C PRO A 138 -3.42 18.02 -6.32
N VAL A 139 -3.50 16.95 -5.52
CA VAL A 139 -4.12 15.66 -5.92
C VAL A 139 -5.65 15.74 -5.91
N ARG A 140 -6.24 16.70 -5.22
CA ARG A 140 -7.70 16.81 -5.04
C ARG A 140 -8.50 16.81 -6.35
N ARG A 141 -7.91 17.34 -7.43
CA ARG A 141 -8.51 17.38 -8.78
C ARG A 141 -8.16 16.16 -9.65
N ILE A 142 -7.43 15.19 -9.11
CA ILE A 142 -7.08 13.95 -9.80
C ILE A 142 -8.00 12.85 -9.28
N HIS A 143 -9.04 12.54 -10.05
CA HIS A 143 -10.03 11.55 -9.67
C HIS A 143 -9.49 10.13 -9.76
N LYS A 144 -10.21 9.20 -9.13
CA LYS A 144 -9.93 7.76 -9.19
C LYS A 144 -9.83 7.28 -10.63
N VAL A 145 -8.78 6.53 -10.94
CA VAL A 145 -8.61 5.92 -12.26
C VAL A 145 -9.67 4.81 -12.43
N LYS A 146 -10.45 4.91 -13.49
CA LYS A 146 -11.44 3.88 -13.82
C LYS A 146 -10.73 2.59 -14.24
N THR A 147 -10.89 1.55 -13.45
CA THR A 147 -10.38 0.20 -13.72
C THR A 147 -11.57 -0.72 -14.03
N GLY A 148 -11.46 -1.54 -15.05
CA GLY A 148 -12.45 -2.58 -15.31
C GLY A 148 -12.49 -3.59 -14.15
N THR A 149 -13.65 -4.20 -13.94
CA THR A 149 -13.79 -5.31 -13.00
C THR A 149 -13.52 -6.60 -13.76
N ASN A 150 -12.41 -7.26 -13.48
CA ASN A 150 -12.12 -8.58 -14.06
C ASN A 150 -12.55 -9.66 -13.08
N ILE A 151 -13.29 -10.66 -13.57
CA ILE A 151 -13.56 -11.89 -12.83
C ILE A 151 -12.20 -12.56 -12.60
N LYS A 152 -11.88 -12.80 -11.35
CA LYS A 152 -10.62 -13.45 -10.99
C LYS A 152 -10.83 -14.96 -11.01
N GLU A 153 -9.94 -15.66 -11.68
CA GLU A 153 -9.93 -17.12 -11.78
C GLU A 153 -9.88 -17.79 -10.40
N THR A 154 -10.61 -18.88 -10.27
CA THR A 154 -10.59 -19.82 -9.15
C THR A 154 -10.05 -21.18 -9.64
N TYR A 155 -9.72 -22.08 -8.74
CA TYR A 155 -9.43 -23.47 -9.12
C TYR A 155 -10.74 -24.22 -9.33
N THR A 156 -10.73 -25.18 -10.26
CA THR A 156 -11.76 -26.22 -10.29
C THR A 156 -11.44 -27.31 -9.27
N ASP A 157 -12.42 -28.15 -8.96
CA ASP A 157 -12.21 -29.28 -8.04
C ASP A 157 -11.19 -30.26 -8.64
N GLU A 158 -11.23 -30.48 -9.96
CA GLU A 158 -10.28 -31.32 -10.68
C GLU A 158 -8.83 -30.77 -10.59
N GLU A 159 -8.65 -29.46 -10.76
CA GLU A 159 -7.33 -28.82 -10.62
C GLU A 159 -6.77 -29.03 -9.19
N LEU A 160 -7.64 -28.96 -8.16
CA LEU A 160 -7.23 -29.21 -6.79
C LEU A 160 -6.81 -30.67 -6.56
N GLU A 161 -7.56 -31.63 -7.11
CA GLU A 161 -7.21 -33.07 -7.01
C GLU A 161 -5.92 -33.36 -7.81
N ILE A 162 -5.75 -32.84 -9.02
CA ILE A 162 -4.50 -32.97 -9.79
C ILE A 162 -3.31 -32.41 -9.00
N MET A 163 -3.48 -31.29 -8.29
CA MET A 163 -2.40 -30.74 -7.44
C MET A 163 -2.09 -31.66 -6.26
N ARG A 164 -3.08 -32.29 -5.65
CA ARG A 164 -2.90 -33.23 -4.54
C ARG A 164 -2.17 -34.49 -4.99
N ASP A 165 -2.67 -35.11 -6.05
CA ASP A 165 -2.12 -36.36 -6.60
C ASP A 165 -0.71 -36.18 -7.17
N GLY A 166 -0.45 -35.01 -7.74
CA GLY A 166 0.84 -34.66 -8.30
C GLY A 166 1.89 -34.11 -7.32
N CYS A 167 1.57 -34.04 -6.01
CA CYS A 167 2.51 -33.58 -4.99
C CYS A 167 3.43 -34.70 -4.51
N PRO A 168 4.72 -34.72 -4.83
CA PRO A 168 5.64 -35.77 -4.37
C PRO A 168 6.03 -35.62 -2.89
N GLU A 169 5.92 -34.41 -2.34
CA GLU A 169 6.37 -34.07 -0.99
C GLU A 169 5.19 -33.91 -0.03
N LEU A 170 5.21 -34.66 1.08
CA LEU A 170 4.16 -34.58 2.11
C LEU A 170 3.94 -33.17 2.64
N ARG A 171 5.02 -32.39 2.77
CA ARG A 171 4.94 -30.98 3.16
C ARG A 171 4.10 -30.16 2.17
N ASP A 172 4.35 -30.32 0.89
CA ASP A 172 3.70 -29.53 -0.15
C ASP A 172 2.22 -29.88 -0.27
N LEU A 173 1.90 -31.16 -0.13
CA LEU A 173 0.52 -31.66 -0.05
C LEU A 173 -0.21 -31.07 1.17
N ALA A 174 0.41 -31.10 2.34
CA ALA A 174 -0.16 -30.49 3.55
C ALA A 174 -0.37 -28.98 3.43
N MET A 175 0.55 -28.26 2.75
CA MET A 175 0.40 -26.83 2.47
C MET A 175 -0.75 -26.54 1.52
N ILE A 176 -0.92 -27.32 0.45
CA ILE A 176 -2.02 -27.17 -0.51
C ILE A 176 -3.35 -27.35 0.19
N ASP A 177 -3.50 -28.43 0.97
CA ASP A 177 -4.74 -28.70 1.68
C ASP A 177 -5.04 -27.66 2.75
N MET A 178 -4.04 -27.20 3.48
CA MET A 178 -4.23 -26.16 4.48
C MET A 178 -4.72 -24.85 3.82
N LEU A 179 -4.18 -24.48 2.65
CA LEU A 179 -4.63 -23.30 1.91
C LEU A 179 -6.03 -23.49 1.32
N ALA A 180 -6.32 -24.68 0.77
CA ALA A 180 -7.60 -24.99 0.14
C ALA A 180 -8.74 -25.06 1.16
N SER A 181 -8.51 -25.74 2.30
CA SER A 181 -9.50 -25.98 3.33
C SER A 181 -9.82 -24.74 4.17
N THR A 182 -8.80 -23.93 4.52
CA THR A 182 -8.98 -22.80 5.44
C THR A 182 -9.13 -21.46 4.74
N GLY A 183 -8.63 -21.35 3.52
CA GLY A 183 -8.54 -20.07 2.81
C GLY A 183 -7.74 -18.99 3.56
N MET A 184 -6.87 -19.36 4.51
CA MET A 184 -6.03 -18.42 5.24
C MET A 184 -5.06 -17.68 4.31
N ARG A 185 -4.56 -16.55 4.78
CA ARG A 185 -3.51 -15.84 4.01
C ARG A 185 -2.18 -16.56 4.19
N ILE A 186 -1.37 -16.57 3.12
CA ILE A 186 -0.02 -17.15 3.19
C ILE A 186 0.83 -16.55 4.31
N GLY A 187 0.69 -15.25 4.58
CA GLY A 187 1.39 -14.59 5.69
C GLY A 187 0.97 -15.08 7.06
N GLU A 188 -0.27 -15.55 7.21
CA GLU A 188 -0.78 -16.18 8.43
C GLU A 188 -0.23 -17.61 8.55
N MET A 189 -0.25 -18.39 7.46
CA MET A 189 0.21 -19.78 7.44
C MET A 189 1.70 -19.92 7.80
N VAL A 190 2.57 -19.05 7.30
CA VAL A 190 4.02 -19.13 7.60
C VAL A 190 4.36 -18.83 9.06
N LEU A 191 3.48 -18.19 9.80
CA LEU A 191 3.69 -17.89 11.23
C LEU A 191 3.26 -19.01 12.15
N LEU A 192 2.44 -19.96 11.69
CA LEU A 192 1.95 -21.06 12.52
C LEU A 192 3.09 -21.96 13.00
N ASN A 193 2.93 -22.41 14.26
CA ASN A 193 3.71 -23.47 14.87
C ASN A 193 2.88 -24.77 14.89
N ILE A 194 3.51 -25.90 15.13
CA ILE A 194 2.82 -27.19 15.32
C ILE A 194 1.86 -27.07 16.51
N ALA A 195 2.27 -26.41 17.59
CA ALA A 195 1.48 -26.24 18.81
C ALA A 195 0.20 -25.42 18.62
N ASP A 196 0.12 -24.60 17.56
CA ASP A 196 -1.06 -23.76 17.26
C ASP A 196 -2.20 -24.56 16.61
N ILE A 197 -1.96 -25.85 16.27
CA ILE A 197 -2.92 -26.70 15.58
C ILE A 197 -3.70 -27.56 16.56
N ASN A 198 -4.99 -27.31 16.70
CA ASN A 198 -5.90 -28.17 17.41
C ASN A 198 -6.40 -29.29 16.48
N PHE A 199 -5.74 -30.47 16.54
CA PHE A 199 -6.10 -31.60 15.70
C PHE A 199 -7.42 -32.25 16.10
N THR A 200 -7.89 -32.09 17.35
CA THR A 200 -9.15 -32.63 17.82
C THR A 200 -10.31 -31.91 17.18
N GLU A 201 -10.35 -30.58 17.33
CA GLU A 201 -11.40 -29.73 16.79
C GLU A 201 -11.16 -29.35 15.34
N ARG A 202 -9.98 -29.65 14.80
CA ARG A 202 -9.55 -29.30 13.42
C ARG A 202 -9.59 -27.78 13.15
N GLU A 203 -8.97 -27.03 14.04
CA GLU A 203 -8.92 -25.57 13.98
C GLU A 203 -7.55 -25.03 14.35
N CYS A 204 -7.30 -23.80 13.99
CA CYS A 204 -6.18 -23.00 14.49
C CYS A 204 -6.55 -21.51 14.52
N VAL A 205 -5.87 -20.76 15.38
CA VAL A 205 -6.01 -19.32 15.47
C VAL A 205 -4.99 -18.67 14.53
N VAL A 206 -5.43 -17.73 13.72
CA VAL A 206 -4.56 -16.95 12.84
C VAL A 206 -4.71 -15.45 13.09
N PHE A 207 -3.59 -14.73 12.96
CA PHE A 207 -3.52 -13.29 13.17
C PHE A 207 -3.62 -12.55 11.84
N GLY A 208 -4.68 -11.77 11.67
CA GLY A 208 -4.96 -10.99 10.48
C GLY A 208 -4.31 -9.60 10.50
N LYS A 209 -4.60 -8.80 9.48
CA LYS A 209 -4.17 -7.39 9.42
C LYS A 209 -4.77 -6.60 10.59
N GLY A 210 -3.93 -5.85 11.31
CA GLY A 210 -4.34 -5.04 12.46
C GLY A 210 -4.51 -5.88 13.73
N ASP A 211 -3.73 -6.94 13.86
CA ASP A 211 -3.68 -7.82 15.05
C ASP A 211 -5.01 -8.47 15.43
N LYS A 212 -5.88 -8.67 14.43
CA LYS A 212 -7.17 -9.32 14.63
C LYS A 212 -7.03 -10.81 14.55
N GLU A 213 -7.33 -11.49 15.65
CA GLU A 213 -7.42 -12.95 15.73
C GLU A 213 -8.69 -13.46 15.07
N ARG A 214 -8.58 -14.62 14.44
CA ARG A 214 -9.73 -15.42 14.03
C ARG A 214 -9.40 -16.90 14.04
N VAL A 215 -10.37 -17.69 14.39
CA VAL A 215 -10.32 -19.15 14.24
C VAL A 215 -10.55 -19.49 12.77
N VAL A 216 -9.79 -20.44 12.26
CA VAL A 216 -10.00 -21.06 10.95
C VAL A 216 -10.09 -22.57 11.12
N TYR A 217 -10.97 -23.20 10.36
CA TYR A 217 -11.24 -24.64 10.43
C TYR A 217 -10.69 -25.33 9.20
N PHE A 218 -10.21 -26.57 9.39
CA PHE A 218 -9.72 -27.39 8.30
C PHE A 218 -10.42 -28.77 8.30
N ASP A 219 -10.49 -29.37 7.11
CA ASP A 219 -11.19 -30.63 6.91
C ASP A 219 -10.39 -31.85 7.41
N ALA A 220 -11.03 -33.04 7.37
CA ALA A 220 -10.43 -34.31 7.81
C ALA A 220 -9.23 -34.70 6.93
N ARG A 221 -9.25 -34.39 5.64
CA ARG A 221 -8.14 -34.64 4.69
C ARG A 221 -6.91 -33.83 5.09
N THR A 222 -7.06 -32.55 5.31
CA THR A 222 -6.00 -31.64 5.79
C THR A 222 -5.40 -32.16 7.11
N LYS A 223 -6.23 -32.63 8.06
CA LYS A 223 -5.75 -33.22 9.31
C LYS A 223 -4.82 -34.42 9.07
N ILE A 224 -5.21 -35.31 8.16
CA ILE A 224 -4.43 -36.51 7.83
C ILE A 224 -3.09 -36.11 7.21
N HIS A 225 -3.12 -35.25 6.20
CA HIS A 225 -1.90 -34.85 5.49
C HIS A 225 -0.95 -34.00 6.35
N LEU A 226 -1.48 -33.14 7.22
CA LEU A 226 -0.66 -32.45 8.22
C LEU A 226 0.03 -33.38 9.17
N LYS A 227 -0.69 -34.40 9.71
CA LYS A 227 -0.09 -35.41 10.59
C LYS A 227 0.98 -36.21 9.88
N ASN A 228 0.70 -36.72 8.68
CA ASN A 228 1.68 -37.46 7.88
C ASN A 228 2.94 -36.65 7.62
N TYR A 229 2.79 -35.35 7.32
CA TYR A 229 3.93 -34.45 7.14
C TYR A 229 4.71 -34.26 8.46
N ILE A 230 4.04 -33.95 9.56
CA ILE A 230 4.69 -33.73 10.85
C ILE A 230 5.42 -34.99 11.32
N ASP A 231 4.79 -36.16 11.20
CA ASP A 231 5.37 -37.46 11.58
C ASP A 231 6.59 -37.83 10.70
N SER A 232 6.66 -37.33 9.47
CA SER A 232 7.79 -37.52 8.55
C SER A 232 8.98 -36.61 8.82
N ARG A 233 8.84 -35.60 9.69
CA ARG A 233 9.91 -34.64 9.96
C ARG A 233 11.03 -35.24 10.77
N ILE A 234 12.25 -34.81 10.48
CA ILE A 234 13.47 -35.25 11.17
C ILE A 234 14.14 -34.11 11.93
N ASP A 235 13.45 -33.00 12.12
CA ASP A 235 13.89 -31.78 12.79
C ASP A 235 13.00 -31.43 13.98
N ASP A 236 13.51 -30.61 14.91
CA ASP A 236 12.81 -30.16 16.12
C ASP A 236 12.30 -28.70 15.99
N ASN A 237 12.26 -28.12 14.78
CA ASN A 237 11.81 -26.75 14.60
C ASN A 237 10.32 -26.64 14.95
N PRO A 238 9.90 -25.70 15.82
CA PRO A 238 8.50 -25.56 16.22
C PRO A 238 7.58 -25.07 15.10
N ALA A 239 8.12 -24.51 14.00
CA ALA A 239 7.31 -24.04 12.88
C ALA A 239 6.49 -25.16 12.25
N LEU A 240 5.21 -24.87 11.90
CA LEU A 240 4.36 -25.84 11.21
C LEU A 240 4.98 -26.30 9.89
N PHE A 241 5.50 -25.36 9.09
CA PHE A 241 6.13 -25.66 7.80
C PHE A 241 7.58 -25.19 7.76
N VAL A 242 8.48 -26.10 7.36
CA VAL A 242 9.92 -25.87 7.25
C VAL A 242 10.44 -26.12 5.83
N THR A 243 11.66 -25.69 5.56
CA THR A 243 12.36 -26.00 4.31
C THR A 243 12.64 -27.51 4.21
N LEU A 244 12.70 -28.07 2.99
CA LEU A 244 12.96 -29.52 2.77
C LEU A 244 14.42 -29.93 3.01
N LYS A 245 15.33 -28.97 3.10
CA LYS A 245 16.76 -29.23 3.29
C LYS A 245 17.23 -28.58 4.58
N ALA A 246 18.23 -29.20 5.21
CA ALA A 246 18.91 -28.60 6.35
C ALA A 246 19.35 -27.15 6.03
N PRO A 247 19.23 -26.25 7.01
CA PRO A 247 18.98 -26.46 8.42
C PRO A 247 17.49 -26.52 8.84
N PHE A 248 16.55 -26.84 7.95
CA PHE A 248 15.11 -26.96 8.21
C PHE A 248 14.50 -25.73 8.89
N GLU A 249 14.75 -24.57 8.29
CA GLU A 249 14.23 -23.31 8.78
C GLU A 249 12.73 -23.14 8.45
N ARG A 250 12.03 -22.33 9.27
CA ARG A 250 10.67 -21.88 8.96
C ARG A 250 10.57 -21.40 7.52
N ILE A 251 9.65 -21.94 6.74
CA ILE A 251 9.48 -21.53 5.34
C ILE A 251 8.98 -20.09 5.25
N LYS A 252 9.56 -19.32 4.33
CA LYS A 252 9.16 -17.93 4.06
C LYS A 252 8.08 -17.87 2.97
N ILE A 253 7.31 -16.78 2.95
CA ILE A 253 6.26 -16.53 1.94
C ILE A 253 6.78 -16.81 0.51
N GLY A 254 7.92 -16.22 0.14
CA GLY A 254 8.52 -16.41 -1.19
C GLY A 254 8.88 -17.85 -1.50
N GLY A 255 9.24 -18.66 -0.48
CA GLY A 255 9.51 -20.10 -0.63
C GLY A 255 8.24 -20.86 -1.01
N ILE A 256 7.12 -20.60 -0.33
CA ILE A 256 5.82 -21.24 -0.64
C ILE A 256 5.34 -20.79 -2.03
N GLU A 257 5.40 -19.51 -2.34
CA GLU A 257 4.98 -18.99 -3.66
C GLU A 257 5.80 -19.57 -4.80
N SER A 258 7.10 -19.71 -4.60
CA SER A 258 7.99 -20.34 -5.59
C SER A 258 7.66 -21.81 -5.77
N ARG A 259 7.41 -22.53 -4.66
CA ARG A 259 7.09 -23.95 -4.72
C ARG A 259 5.74 -24.21 -5.39
N LEU A 260 4.70 -23.45 -5.05
CA LEU A 260 3.39 -23.54 -5.70
C LEU A 260 3.47 -23.26 -7.21
N ARG A 261 4.25 -22.25 -7.63
CA ARG A 261 4.47 -21.98 -9.05
C ARG A 261 5.19 -23.15 -9.76
N SER A 262 6.14 -23.77 -9.09
CA SER A 262 6.84 -24.94 -9.63
C SER A 262 5.91 -26.14 -9.80
N ILE A 263 5.04 -26.42 -8.80
CA ILE A 263 4.02 -27.46 -8.87
C ILE A 263 3.07 -27.21 -10.04
N GLY A 264 2.54 -25.98 -10.13
CA GLY A 264 1.65 -25.61 -11.25
C GLY A 264 2.30 -25.82 -12.61
N LYS A 265 3.60 -25.43 -12.76
CA LYS A 265 4.32 -25.62 -14.01
C LYS A 265 4.50 -27.10 -14.38
N ILE A 266 4.78 -27.95 -13.40
CA ILE A 266 4.95 -29.41 -13.61
C ILE A 266 3.62 -30.06 -14.02
N LEU A 267 2.53 -29.63 -13.40
CA LEU A 267 1.18 -30.21 -13.62
C LEU A 267 0.39 -29.53 -14.72
N GLY A 268 0.95 -28.54 -15.39
CA GLY A 268 0.23 -27.80 -16.46
C GLY A 268 -0.89 -26.91 -15.96
N ILE A 269 -0.92 -26.56 -14.68
CA ILE A 269 -1.94 -25.69 -14.08
C ILE A 269 -1.41 -24.24 -14.05
N GLU A 270 -2.14 -23.35 -14.71
CA GLU A 270 -1.70 -21.95 -14.81
C GLU A 270 -1.94 -21.17 -13.52
N LYS A 271 -1.03 -20.22 -13.26
CA LYS A 271 -1.15 -19.21 -12.20
C LYS A 271 -1.43 -19.79 -10.80
N VAL A 272 -0.72 -20.86 -10.43
CA VAL A 272 -0.83 -21.41 -9.07
C VAL A 272 -0.18 -20.46 -8.06
N HIS A 273 -1.03 -19.91 -7.16
CA HIS A 273 -0.58 -18.99 -6.13
C HIS A 273 -1.57 -18.96 -4.93
N PRO A 274 -1.11 -18.59 -3.72
CA PRO A 274 -1.91 -18.73 -2.48
C PRO A 274 -3.26 -18.00 -2.51
N HIS A 275 -3.33 -16.80 -3.08
CA HIS A 275 -4.60 -16.06 -3.13
C HIS A 275 -5.67 -16.71 -4.02
N LYS A 276 -5.28 -17.59 -4.98
CA LYS A 276 -6.24 -18.32 -5.81
C LYS A 276 -6.99 -19.35 -4.96
N PHE A 277 -6.33 -20.08 -4.05
CA PHE A 277 -6.97 -20.99 -3.07
C PHE A 277 -8.02 -20.27 -2.22
N ARG A 278 -7.65 -19.12 -1.65
CA ARG A 278 -8.58 -18.34 -0.84
C ARG A 278 -9.82 -17.87 -1.61
N ARG A 279 -9.65 -17.51 -2.88
CA ARG A 279 -10.80 -17.16 -3.74
C ARG A 279 -11.67 -18.36 -4.02
N THR A 280 -11.07 -19.51 -4.32
CA THR A 280 -11.79 -20.76 -4.57
C THR A 280 -12.67 -21.15 -3.39
N LEU A 281 -12.19 -21.05 -2.16
CA LEU A 281 -13.00 -21.33 -0.98
C LEU A 281 -14.15 -20.31 -0.77
N ALA A 282 -14.00 -19.08 -1.25
CA ALA A 282 -14.98 -18.01 -1.04
C ALA A 282 -16.04 -17.94 -2.13
N THR A 283 -15.95 -18.76 -3.17
CA THR A 283 -16.90 -18.85 -4.29
C THR A 283 -17.85 -20.03 -4.10
#